data_0a11161534ad65aae987fd2ba58515a8
#
_entry.id   0a11161534ad65aae987fd2ba58515a8
#
_cell.length_a   1.000
_cell.length_b   1.000
_cell.length_c   1.000
_cell.angle_alpha   90.00
_cell.angle_beta   90.00
_cell.angle_gamma   90.00
#
_symmetry.space_group_name_H-M   'P 1'
#
loop_
_entity.id
_entity.type
_entity.pdbx_description
1 polymer ?
#
loop_
_entity_poly.entity_id
_entity_poly.type
_entity_poly.pdbx_seq_one_letter_code
_entity_poly.pdbx_strand_id
1 'polypeptide(L)'
;MNKKTNLLICLMILLCICIAGCGFQPRESVTSPMRYVESYDGVSVGVPEHPERVLALSSAADTILLGLIEPNRLVGINKLSTYEEYSLEAKRAKLVKPVLGSYPLEKVIALKPDLVIAPDYTSADVIDGLRHMGIPTVVVPTPSTVEEVIHNITDIAHVVGEDEKGQLYTQKIRRELDEMKRLGASIPVEQRKSVLFVSSMDGYTGTGSLFDDMCKYMSIYNAPDLLGLPPRTPFGDERVIVMEPDYIFIPSYKGMDKTLASRYLDNPAFQNLSAVRENRVKPLPAAYLYTMNQHIGEAMLAI
;
A
#
# COMPACT_ATOMS: atom_id res chain seq x y z
N MET A 1 37.01 -41.31 62.06
CA MET A 1 36.26 -40.78 60.96
C MET A 1 36.84 -41.43 59.68
N ASN A 2 36.03 -42.18 58.95
CA ASN A 2 36.51 -43.13 57.97
C ASN A 2 36.93 -42.46 56.66
N LYS A 3 38.15 -42.81 56.11
CA LYS A 3 38.67 -42.28 54.81
C LYS A 3 37.65 -42.32 53.67
N LYS A 4 36.72 -43.28 53.69
CA LYS A 4 35.63 -43.44 52.71
C LYS A 4 34.59 -42.32 52.84
N THR A 5 34.27 -41.87 54.05
CA THR A 5 33.29 -40.80 54.31
C THR A 5 33.81 -39.44 53.82
N ASN A 6 35.11 -39.16 54.01
CA ASN A 6 35.73 -37.91 53.52
C ASN A 6 35.80 -37.88 51.98
N LEU A 7 36.05 -39.02 51.33
CA LEU A 7 36.06 -39.09 49.86
C LEU A 7 34.68 -38.83 49.26
N LEU A 8 33.60 -39.37 49.91
CA LEU A 8 32.22 -39.14 49.47
C LEU A 8 31.78 -37.67 49.60
N ILE A 9 32.19 -37.02 50.72
CA ILE A 9 31.91 -35.61 50.94
C ILE A 9 32.66 -34.72 49.94
N CYS A 10 33.93 -35.01 49.62
CA CYS A 10 34.67 -34.33 48.58
C CYS A 10 34.07 -34.49 47.18
N LEU A 11 33.58 -35.68 46.86
CA LEU A 11 32.92 -35.95 45.59
C LEU A 11 31.56 -35.22 45.45
N MET A 12 30.78 -35.10 46.53
CA MET A 12 29.55 -34.34 46.57
C MET A 12 29.79 -32.83 46.44
N ILE A 13 30.82 -32.29 47.07
CA ILE A 13 31.19 -30.87 46.95
C ILE A 13 31.67 -30.58 45.53
N LEU A 14 32.44 -31.45 44.91
CA LEU A 14 32.87 -31.27 43.49
C LEU A 14 31.67 -31.33 42.55
N LEU A 15 30.67 -32.19 42.80
CA LEU A 15 29.46 -32.27 41.95
C LEU A 15 28.59 -31.00 42.09
N CYS A 16 28.49 -30.39 43.27
CA CYS A 16 27.77 -29.14 43.49
C CYS A 16 28.43 -27.93 42.79
N ILE A 17 29.76 -27.93 42.67
CA ILE A 17 30.48 -26.85 41.99
C ILE A 17 30.26 -26.93 40.44
N CYS A 18 30.10 -28.13 39.89
CA CYS A 18 29.81 -28.29 38.47
C CYS A 18 28.38 -27.87 38.06
N ILE A 19 27.42 -27.87 39.00
CA ILE A 19 26.03 -27.48 38.74
C ILE A 19 25.84 -25.96 38.87
N ALA A 20 26.67 -25.28 39.65
CA ALA A 20 26.64 -23.81 39.80
C ALA A 20 27.27 -23.05 38.63
N GLY A 21 27.91 -23.74 37.68
CA GLY A 21 28.61 -23.13 36.54
C GLY A 21 27.81 -22.94 35.28
N CYS A 22 26.51 -23.39 35.21
CA CYS A 22 25.58 -22.94 34.16
C CYS A 22 25.05 -21.56 34.58
N GLY A 23 25.90 -20.54 34.38
CA GLY A 23 25.46 -19.17 34.45
C GLY A 23 24.32 -18.96 33.45
N PHE A 24 23.13 -18.76 34.01
CA PHE A 24 22.03 -18.12 33.29
C PHE A 24 22.51 -16.71 32.97
N GLN A 25 23.24 -16.55 31.87
CA GLN A 25 23.44 -15.23 31.32
C GLN A 25 22.03 -14.75 30.92
N PRO A 26 21.50 -13.70 31.52
CA PRO A 26 20.32 -13.04 30.96
C PRO A 26 20.75 -12.73 29.51
N ARG A 27 19.98 -13.23 28.56
CA ARG A 27 20.09 -12.76 27.18
C ARG A 27 19.91 -11.25 27.30
N GLU A 28 20.98 -10.49 27.19
CA GLU A 28 20.87 -9.06 26.96
C GLU A 28 19.90 -8.96 25.79
N SER A 29 18.75 -8.38 26.04
CA SER A 29 17.87 -7.92 25.01
C SER A 29 18.71 -6.89 24.26
N VAL A 30 19.29 -7.30 23.14
CA VAL A 30 19.86 -6.36 22.17
C VAL A 30 18.65 -5.56 21.72
N THR A 31 18.40 -4.47 22.43
CA THR A 31 17.43 -3.47 21.99
C THR A 31 18.02 -2.94 20.69
N SER A 32 17.44 -3.34 19.57
CA SER A 32 17.81 -2.76 18.27
C SER A 32 17.82 -1.24 18.43
N PRO A 33 18.82 -0.55 17.88
CA PRO A 33 18.81 0.91 17.90
C PRO A 33 17.45 1.42 17.41
N MET A 34 16.92 2.41 18.13
CA MET A 34 15.59 2.98 17.85
C MET A 34 15.78 4.39 17.30
N ARG A 35 14.97 4.76 16.31
CA ARG A 35 14.82 6.13 15.84
C ARG A 35 13.38 6.57 16.01
N TYR A 36 13.15 7.87 16.03
CA TYR A 36 11.82 8.44 16.15
C TYR A 36 11.38 9.01 14.78
N VAL A 37 10.18 8.65 14.37
CA VAL A 37 9.56 9.13 13.13
C VAL A 37 8.24 9.81 13.46
N GLU A 38 7.90 10.86 12.72
CA GLU A 38 6.62 11.54 12.82
C GLU A 38 5.57 10.74 12.05
N SER A 39 4.52 10.31 12.74
CA SER A 39 3.37 9.63 12.12
C SER A 39 2.36 10.67 11.63
N TYR A 40 1.60 10.38 10.59
CA TYR A 40 0.63 11.31 9.99
C TYR A 40 -0.41 11.85 10.99
N ASP A 41 -0.74 11.09 12.02
CA ASP A 41 -1.62 11.51 13.11
C ASP A 41 -0.92 12.41 14.17
N GLY A 42 0.29 12.90 13.90
CA GLY A 42 1.06 13.81 14.76
C GLY A 42 1.72 13.14 15.96
N VAL A 43 1.77 11.80 16.00
CA VAL A 43 2.42 11.05 17.08
C VAL A 43 3.86 10.73 16.70
N SER A 44 4.81 11.05 17.58
CA SER A 44 6.21 10.61 17.44
C SER A 44 6.33 9.14 17.84
N VAL A 45 6.67 8.27 16.89
CA VAL A 45 6.74 6.82 17.07
C VAL A 45 8.19 6.35 17.06
N GLY A 46 8.60 5.66 18.13
CA GLY A 46 9.90 4.98 18.17
C GLY A 46 9.84 3.70 17.34
N VAL A 47 10.67 3.61 16.30
CA VAL A 47 10.73 2.45 15.39
C VAL A 47 12.15 1.85 15.41
N PRO A 48 12.32 0.52 15.21
CA PRO A 48 13.65 -0.07 15.03
C PRO A 48 14.36 0.56 13.82
N GLU A 49 15.67 0.74 13.87
CA GLU A 49 16.44 1.21 12.69
C GLU A 49 16.30 0.26 11.49
N HIS A 50 16.23 -1.04 11.77
CA HIS A 50 16.03 -2.09 10.77
C HIS A 50 14.93 -3.04 11.24
N PRO A 51 13.64 -2.72 10.99
CA PRO A 51 12.55 -3.60 11.42
C PRO A 51 12.57 -4.90 10.60
N GLU A 52 12.46 -6.03 11.30
CA GLU A 52 12.55 -7.38 10.71
C GLU A 52 11.19 -8.07 10.61
N ARG A 53 10.16 -7.51 11.21
CA ARG A 53 8.82 -8.08 11.28
C ARG A 53 7.76 -7.05 10.93
N VAL A 54 7.78 -6.58 9.70
CA VAL A 54 6.93 -5.48 9.23
C VAL A 54 5.56 -6.01 8.80
N LEU A 55 4.50 -5.30 9.15
CA LEU A 55 3.15 -5.55 8.65
C LEU A 55 2.54 -4.25 8.12
N ALA A 56 2.04 -4.27 6.88
CA ALA A 56 1.17 -3.20 6.39
C ALA A 56 -0.31 -3.58 6.52
N LEU A 57 -1.15 -2.59 6.80
CA LEU A 57 -2.60 -2.78 6.89
C LEU A 57 -3.33 -2.36 5.60
N SER A 58 -2.59 -2.16 4.51
CA SER A 58 -3.15 -1.85 3.19
C SER A 58 -2.34 -2.47 2.05
N SER A 59 -2.98 -2.73 0.91
CA SER A 59 -2.32 -3.24 -0.30
C SER A 59 -1.37 -2.22 -0.94
N ALA A 60 -1.63 -0.92 -0.78
CA ALA A 60 -0.75 0.13 -1.27
C ALA A 60 0.59 0.12 -0.52
N ALA A 61 0.55 0.12 0.82
CA ALA A 61 1.75 0.03 1.65
C ALA A 61 2.49 -1.31 1.47
N ASP A 62 1.76 -2.44 1.32
CA ASP A 62 2.36 -3.72 0.96
C ASP A 62 3.20 -3.62 -0.31
N THR A 63 2.66 -2.99 -1.36
CA THR A 63 3.35 -2.87 -2.66
C THR A 63 4.61 -2.01 -2.52
N ILE A 64 4.55 -0.90 -1.76
CA ILE A 64 5.73 -0.07 -1.48
C ILE A 64 6.78 -0.89 -0.71
N LEU A 65 6.38 -1.57 0.36
CA LEU A 65 7.27 -2.40 1.17
C LEU A 65 7.92 -3.52 0.36
N LEU A 66 7.17 -4.20 -0.51
CA LEU A 66 7.71 -5.23 -1.38
C LEU A 66 8.78 -4.71 -2.35
N GLY A 67 8.73 -3.44 -2.72
CA GLY A 67 9.81 -2.78 -3.47
C GLY A 67 11.03 -2.47 -2.60
N LEU A 68 10.82 -2.11 -1.34
CA LEU A 68 11.86 -1.62 -0.44
C LEU A 68 12.60 -2.73 0.29
N ILE A 69 11.89 -3.72 0.85
CA ILE A 69 12.45 -4.75 1.71
C ILE A 69 12.24 -6.17 1.16
N GLU A 70 13.00 -7.12 1.67
CA GLU A 70 12.83 -8.52 1.29
C GLU A 70 11.52 -9.10 1.85
N PRO A 71 10.82 -9.98 1.08
CA PRO A 71 9.54 -10.55 1.49
C PRO A 71 9.56 -11.30 2.83
N ASN A 72 10.69 -11.84 3.27
CA ASN A 72 10.85 -12.52 4.55
C ASN A 72 10.79 -11.58 5.76
N ARG A 73 10.95 -10.28 5.57
CA ARG A 73 10.74 -9.25 6.61
C ARG A 73 9.25 -8.89 6.77
N LEU A 74 8.37 -9.33 5.88
CA LEU A 74 6.92 -9.14 5.99
C LEU A 74 6.28 -10.31 6.74
N VAL A 75 5.53 -10.03 7.82
CA VAL A 75 4.87 -11.07 8.63
C VAL A 75 3.43 -11.34 8.23
N GLY A 76 2.97 -10.73 7.17
CA GLY A 76 1.65 -10.92 6.57
C GLY A 76 1.49 -10.03 5.34
N ILE A 77 0.55 -10.38 4.48
CA ILE A 77 0.31 -9.66 3.22
C ILE A 77 -1.18 -9.55 2.93
N ASN A 78 -1.63 -8.43 2.39
CA ASN A 78 -3.01 -8.26 1.93
C ASN A 78 -3.33 -9.23 0.79
N LYS A 79 -4.53 -9.77 0.81
CA LYS A 79 -5.00 -10.69 -0.23
C LYS A 79 -4.95 -10.04 -1.63
N LEU A 80 -5.31 -8.77 -1.76
CA LEU A 80 -5.29 -8.06 -3.05
C LEU A 80 -3.86 -7.95 -3.60
N SER A 81 -2.86 -7.76 -2.75
CA SER A 81 -1.46 -7.68 -3.16
C SER A 81 -0.95 -8.95 -3.85
N THR A 82 -1.64 -10.09 -3.68
CA THR A 82 -1.26 -11.38 -4.32
C THR A 82 -1.83 -11.57 -5.72
N TYR A 83 -2.68 -10.66 -6.22
CA TYR A 83 -3.29 -10.75 -7.54
C TYR A 83 -2.51 -9.92 -8.56
N GLU A 84 -2.09 -10.56 -9.66
CA GLU A 84 -1.27 -9.92 -10.69
C GLU A 84 -2.00 -8.77 -11.40
N GLU A 85 -3.35 -8.86 -11.49
CA GLU A 85 -4.16 -7.78 -12.03
C GLU A 85 -4.31 -6.59 -11.07
N TYR A 86 -3.97 -6.77 -9.77
CA TYR A 86 -4.12 -5.75 -8.73
C TYR A 86 -2.81 -5.16 -8.22
N SER A 87 -1.71 -5.91 -8.31
CA SER A 87 -0.39 -5.46 -7.84
C SER A 87 0.72 -5.90 -8.78
N LEU A 88 1.57 -4.97 -9.18
CA LEU A 88 2.77 -5.27 -9.97
C LEU A 88 3.83 -6.02 -9.17
N GLU A 89 3.73 -6.02 -7.83
CA GLU A 89 4.58 -6.83 -6.92
C GLU A 89 3.95 -8.18 -6.54
N ALA A 90 2.88 -8.63 -7.21
CA ALA A 90 2.15 -9.84 -6.83
C ALA A 90 3.01 -11.10 -6.74
N LYS A 91 4.04 -11.22 -7.58
CA LYS A 91 4.98 -12.36 -7.53
C LYS A 91 5.75 -12.40 -6.21
N ARG A 92 6.24 -11.26 -5.73
CA ARG A 92 6.91 -11.12 -4.44
C ARG A 92 5.92 -11.28 -3.29
N ALA A 93 4.70 -10.73 -3.42
CA ALA A 93 3.63 -10.86 -2.43
C ALA A 93 3.24 -12.32 -2.16
N LYS A 94 3.25 -13.20 -3.18
CA LYS A 94 2.94 -14.64 -3.04
C LYS A 94 3.95 -15.39 -2.16
N LEU A 95 5.14 -14.84 -1.91
CA LEU A 95 6.16 -15.41 -1.03
C LEU A 95 5.85 -15.15 0.46
N VAL A 96 5.01 -14.16 0.77
CA VAL A 96 4.68 -13.75 2.15
C VAL A 96 3.50 -14.57 2.69
N LYS A 97 3.59 -14.98 3.95
CA LYS A 97 2.54 -15.71 4.66
C LYS A 97 2.40 -15.18 6.09
N PRO A 98 1.18 -15.15 6.65
CA PRO A 98 -0.10 -15.52 6.05
C PRO A 98 -0.65 -14.44 5.08
N VAL A 99 -1.58 -14.86 4.22
CA VAL A 99 -2.37 -13.95 3.39
C VAL A 99 -3.60 -13.48 4.17
N LEU A 100 -3.81 -12.16 4.26
CA LEU A 100 -4.79 -11.52 5.13
C LEU A 100 -5.90 -10.86 4.31
N GLY A 101 -7.15 -11.10 4.70
CA GLY A 101 -8.33 -10.42 4.13
C GLY A 101 -8.84 -9.27 5.00
N SER A 102 -8.41 -9.22 6.27
CA SER A 102 -8.79 -8.19 7.26
C SER A 102 -7.76 -8.16 8.40
N TYR A 103 -7.75 -7.06 9.16
CA TYR A 103 -6.75 -6.75 10.19
C TYR A 103 -7.38 -6.48 11.57
N PRO A 104 -8.17 -7.42 12.15
CA PRO A 104 -8.61 -7.25 13.53
C PRO A 104 -7.41 -7.24 14.48
N LEU A 105 -7.49 -6.46 15.56
CA LEU A 105 -6.40 -6.18 16.48
C LEU A 105 -5.69 -7.47 16.95
N GLU A 106 -6.44 -8.48 17.36
CA GLU A 106 -5.91 -9.73 17.90
C GLU A 106 -5.08 -10.49 16.85
N LYS A 107 -5.52 -10.43 15.59
CA LYS A 107 -4.83 -11.10 14.49
C LYS A 107 -3.49 -10.40 14.17
N VAL A 108 -3.48 -9.07 14.23
CA VAL A 108 -2.25 -8.29 14.04
C VAL A 108 -1.26 -8.57 15.17
N ILE A 109 -1.71 -8.55 16.44
CA ILE A 109 -0.88 -8.85 17.62
C ILE A 109 -0.31 -10.28 17.53
N ALA A 110 -1.10 -11.26 17.10
CA ALA A 110 -0.67 -12.65 16.97
C ALA A 110 0.49 -12.85 15.97
N LEU A 111 0.63 -11.97 15.00
CA LEU A 111 1.76 -11.96 14.05
C LEU A 111 3.06 -11.41 14.65
N LYS A 112 2.99 -10.79 15.83
CA LYS A 112 4.13 -10.21 16.56
C LYS A 112 5.00 -9.30 15.65
N PRO A 113 4.42 -8.28 15.01
CA PRO A 113 5.20 -7.34 14.23
C PRO A 113 6.07 -6.48 15.16
N ASP A 114 7.23 -6.04 14.68
CA ASP A 114 8.06 -5.02 15.32
C ASP A 114 7.83 -3.63 14.72
N LEU A 115 7.06 -3.57 13.61
CA LEU A 115 6.57 -2.36 12.97
C LEU A 115 5.27 -2.62 12.24
N VAL A 116 4.29 -1.74 12.43
CA VAL A 116 3.03 -1.71 11.65
C VAL A 116 2.94 -0.40 10.88
N ILE A 117 2.60 -0.48 9.60
CA ILE A 117 2.26 0.67 8.76
C ILE A 117 0.77 0.62 8.49
N ALA A 118 0.04 1.61 8.99
CA ALA A 118 -1.42 1.70 8.93
C ALA A 118 -1.85 2.88 8.05
N PRO A 119 -2.83 2.71 7.14
CA PRO A 119 -3.43 3.85 6.45
C PRO A 119 -4.30 4.67 7.41
N ASP A 120 -4.49 5.95 7.11
CA ASP A 120 -5.23 6.93 7.92
C ASP A 120 -6.72 6.60 8.14
N TYR A 121 -7.30 5.72 7.33
CA TYR A 121 -8.65 5.20 7.52
C TYR A 121 -8.73 3.98 8.46
N THR A 122 -7.60 3.55 9.03
CA THR A 122 -7.60 2.51 10.08
C THR A 122 -8.28 3.06 11.33
N SER A 123 -9.17 2.26 11.96
CA SER A 123 -9.86 2.73 13.16
C SER A 123 -8.89 3.08 14.28
N ALA A 124 -9.18 4.14 15.02
CA ALA A 124 -8.39 4.58 16.17
C ALA A 124 -8.21 3.44 17.21
N ASP A 125 -9.24 2.64 17.45
CA ASP A 125 -9.17 1.51 18.38
C ASP A 125 -8.08 0.49 18.01
N VAL A 126 -7.85 0.27 16.71
CA VAL A 126 -6.78 -0.64 16.25
C VAL A 126 -5.41 0.02 16.42
N ILE A 127 -5.26 1.28 16.01
CA ILE A 127 -4.00 2.02 16.12
C ILE A 127 -3.58 2.15 17.58
N ASP A 128 -4.49 2.62 18.43
CA ASP A 128 -4.25 2.82 19.86
C ASP A 128 -4.02 1.49 20.57
N GLY A 129 -4.79 0.46 20.23
CA GLY A 129 -4.61 -0.88 20.77
C GLY A 129 -3.22 -1.46 20.46
N LEU A 130 -2.71 -1.30 19.25
CA LEU A 130 -1.35 -1.72 18.88
C LEU A 130 -0.29 -0.95 19.66
N ARG A 131 -0.40 0.38 19.72
CA ARG A 131 0.52 1.25 20.46
C ARG A 131 0.52 0.95 21.96
N HIS A 132 -0.65 0.72 22.58
CA HIS A 132 -0.74 0.30 23.99
C HIS A 132 -0.09 -1.06 24.27
N MET A 133 -0.06 -1.95 23.29
CA MET A 133 0.66 -3.23 23.37
C MET A 133 2.16 -3.10 23.08
N GLY A 134 2.67 -1.88 22.92
CA GLY A 134 4.08 -1.60 22.62
C GLY A 134 4.50 -1.94 21.19
N ILE A 135 3.57 -2.07 20.26
CA ILE A 135 3.85 -2.33 18.85
C ILE A 135 3.96 -0.98 18.12
N PRO A 136 5.16 -0.61 17.62
CA PRO A 136 5.34 0.60 16.83
C PRO A 136 4.37 0.63 15.65
N THR A 137 3.51 1.65 15.61
CA THR A 137 2.49 1.79 14.57
C THR A 137 2.56 3.20 13.97
N VAL A 138 2.98 3.28 12.72
CA VAL A 138 3.09 4.51 11.94
C VAL A 138 1.89 4.62 11.02
N VAL A 139 1.16 5.72 11.12
CA VAL A 139 0.05 6.04 10.23
C VAL A 139 0.59 6.78 9.02
N VAL A 140 0.12 6.41 7.83
CA VAL A 140 0.43 7.08 6.56
C VAL A 140 -0.86 7.59 5.91
N PRO A 141 -0.84 8.76 5.26
CA PRO A 141 -2.05 9.32 4.64
C PRO A 141 -2.44 8.53 3.39
N THR A 142 -3.74 8.56 3.08
CA THR A 142 -4.25 8.10 1.78
C THR A 142 -4.00 9.21 0.75
N PRO A 143 -3.15 8.99 -0.25
CA PRO A 143 -2.77 10.05 -1.18
C PRO A 143 -3.92 10.42 -2.13
N SER A 144 -4.08 11.71 -2.38
CA SER A 144 -5.01 12.29 -3.35
C SER A 144 -4.27 12.96 -4.52
N THR A 145 -2.94 13.04 -4.45
CA THR A 145 -2.08 13.58 -5.51
C THR A 145 -0.89 12.66 -5.76
N VAL A 146 -0.29 12.78 -6.94
CA VAL A 146 0.94 12.06 -7.31
C VAL A 146 2.12 12.44 -6.40
N GLU A 147 2.20 13.71 -5.99
CA GLU A 147 3.23 14.16 -5.06
C GLU A 147 3.06 13.53 -3.67
N GLU A 148 1.83 13.37 -3.18
CA GLU A 148 1.57 12.65 -1.92
C GLU A 148 1.95 11.16 -2.01
N VAL A 149 1.80 10.52 -3.18
CA VAL A 149 2.33 9.15 -3.39
C VAL A 149 3.85 9.14 -3.28
N ILE A 150 4.55 10.12 -3.87
CA ILE A 150 6.00 10.25 -3.78
C ILE A 150 6.44 10.46 -2.32
N HIS A 151 5.72 11.30 -1.55
CA HIS A 151 5.98 11.50 -0.13
C HIS A 151 5.79 10.21 0.66
N ASN A 152 4.69 9.48 0.46
CA ASN A 152 4.44 8.21 1.14
C ASN A 152 5.55 7.18 0.87
N ILE A 153 6.08 7.11 -0.36
CA ILE A 153 7.21 6.23 -0.68
C ILE A 153 8.46 6.63 0.12
N THR A 154 8.74 7.94 0.19
CA THR A 154 9.87 8.48 0.95
C THR A 154 9.74 8.17 2.44
N ASP A 155 8.56 8.44 3.02
CA ASP A 155 8.30 8.24 4.44
C ASP A 155 8.35 6.76 4.83
N ILE A 156 7.72 5.88 4.04
CA ILE A 156 7.77 4.44 4.29
C ILE A 156 9.21 3.91 4.15
N ALA A 157 9.97 4.39 3.15
CA ALA A 157 11.38 4.01 2.99
C ALA A 157 12.20 4.44 4.21
N HIS A 158 11.98 5.66 4.71
CA HIS A 158 12.60 6.16 5.93
C HIS A 158 12.22 5.30 7.13
N VAL A 159 10.94 4.99 7.31
CA VAL A 159 10.42 4.17 8.43
C VAL A 159 11.04 2.76 8.46
N VAL A 160 11.36 2.16 7.31
CA VAL A 160 11.95 0.80 7.25
C VAL A 160 13.48 0.78 7.06
N GLY A 161 14.14 1.96 7.04
CA GLY A 161 15.60 2.09 6.91
C GLY A 161 16.15 1.86 5.50
N GLU A 162 15.36 2.17 4.48
CA GLU A 162 15.70 1.94 3.06
C GLU A 162 15.65 3.27 2.26
N ASP A 163 16.16 4.36 2.87
CA ASP A 163 16.11 5.71 2.28
C ASP A 163 16.68 5.77 0.86
N GLU A 164 17.80 5.08 0.59
CA GLU A 164 18.42 5.06 -0.74
C GLU A 164 17.49 4.44 -1.80
N LYS A 165 16.81 3.33 -1.47
CA LYS A 165 15.84 2.71 -2.38
C LYS A 165 14.63 3.61 -2.60
N GLY A 166 14.14 4.26 -1.54
CA GLY A 166 13.08 5.27 -1.64
C GLY A 166 13.44 6.38 -2.62
N GLN A 167 14.65 6.93 -2.52
CA GLN A 167 15.15 7.95 -3.44
C GLN A 167 15.24 7.44 -4.89
N LEU A 168 15.66 6.20 -5.12
CA LEU A 168 15.69 5.64 -6.47
C LEU A 168 14.29 5.53 -7.09
N TYR A 169 13.29 5.10 -6.32
CA TYR A 169 11.90 5.04 -6.78
C TYR A 169 11.33 6.42 -7.07
N THR A 170 11.52 7.38 -6.18
CA THR A 170 11.00 8.73 -6.38
C THR A 170 11.66 9.44 -7.58
N GLN A 171 12.95 9.24 -7.79
CA GLN A 171 13.65 9.72 -9.00
C GLN A 171 13.14 9.05 -10.28
N LYS A 172 12.85 7.74 -10.24
CA LYS A 172 12.23 7.03 -11.38
C LYS A 172 10.88 7.66 -11.71
N ILE A 173 10.00 7.82 -10.73
CA ILE A 173 8.68 8.44 -10.92
C ILE A 173 8.82 9.84 -11.52
N ARG A 174 9.70 10.69 -10.99
CA ARG A 174 9.88 12.06 -11.53
C ARG A 174 10.30 12.05 -13.00
N ARG A 175 11.19 11.14 -13.42
CA ARG A 175 11.54 11.00 -14.86
C ARG A 175 10.34 10.57 -15.70
N GLU A 176 9.51 9.65 -15.20
CA GLU A 176 8.29 9.22 -15.89
C GLU A 176 7.26 10.35 -16.00
N LEU A 177 7.12 11.19 -14.96
CA LEU A 177 6.28 12.40 -14.98
C LEU A 177 6.78 13.44 -16.01
N ASP A 178 8.08 13.65 -16.09
CA ASP A 178 8.67 14.57 -17.07
C ASP A 178 8.46 14.08 -18.51
N GLU A 179 8.56 12.76 -18.73
CA GLU A 179 8.25 12.15 -20.03
C GLU A 179 6.77 12.35 -20.40
N MET A 180 5.85 12.11 -19.46
CA MET A 180 4.41 12.36 -19.70
C MET A 180 4.11 13.81 -20.02
N LYS A 181 4.72 14.78 -19.29
CA LYS A 181 4.60 16.21 -19.60
C LYS A 181 5.09 16.51 -21.00
N ARG A 182 6.21 15.91 -21.42
CA ARG A 182 6.77 16.08 -22.77
C ARG A 182 5.82 15.54 -23.84
N LEU A 183 5.26 14.33 -23.64
CA LEU A 183 4.29 13.72 -24.55
C LEU A 183 3.00 14.55 -24.61
N GLY A 184 2.46 14.94 -23.47
CA GLY A 184 1.23 15.72 -23.36
C GLY A 184 1.32 17.13 -23.94
N ALA A 185 2.52 17.74 -23.91
CA ALA A 185 2.75 19.07 -24.49
C ALA A 185 2.53 19.12 -26.01
N SER A 186 2.62 17.97 -26.70
CA SER A 186 2.34 17.86 -28.14
C SER A 186 0.86 17.70 -28.47
N ILE A 187 -0.01 17.51 -27.48
CA ILE A 187 -1.45 17.28 -27.66
C ILE A 187 -2.19 18.64 -27.50
N PRO A 188 -2.78 19.18 -28.57
CA PRO A 188 -3.62 20.38 -28.48
C PRO A 188 -4.75 20.19 -27.47
N VAL A 189 -5.08 21.25 -26.71
CA VAL A 189 -6.08 21.19 -25.62
C VAL A 189 -7.43 20.65 -26.13
N GLU A 190 -7.83 21.05 -27.32
CA GLU A 190 -9.10 20.63 -27.98
C GLU A 190 -9.10 19.16 -28.44
N GLN A 191 -7.94 18.51 -28.49
CA GLN A 191 -7.82 17.09 -28.85
C GLN A 191 -7.68 16.17 -27.63
N ARG A 192 -7.54 16.74 -26.42
CA ARG A 192 -7.46 15.98 -25.19
C ARG A 192 -8.77 15.24 -24.94
N LYS A 193 -8.64 13.98 -24.55
CA LYS A 193 -9.77 13.09 -24.31
C LYS A 193 -10.26 13.16 -22.87
N SER A 194 -11.56 13.00 -22.69
CA SER A 194 -12.18 12.84 -21.38
C SER A 194 -12.31 11.36 -21.02
N VAL A 195 -12.03 11.03 -19.76
CA VAL A 195 -12.04 9.67 -19.27
C VAL A 195 -12.90 9.56 -18.02
N LEU A 196 -13.80 8.59 -18.00
CA LEU A 196 -14.48 8.15 -16.80
C LEU A 196 -13.81 6.88 -16.27
N PHE A 197 -13.20 6.95 -15.06
CA PHE A 197 -12.78 5.76 -14.35
C PHE A 197 -13.93 5.27 -13.47
N VAL A 198 -14.41 4.07 -13.73
CA VAL A 198 -15.48 3.41 -12.96
C VAL A 198 -14.86 2.66 -11.77
N SER A 199 -14.94 3.25 -10.60
CA SER A 199 -14.52 2.58 -9.35
C SER A 199 -15.65 1.76 -8.75
N SER A 200 -15.32 0.66 -8.07
CA SER A 200 -16.24 -0.06 -7.18
C SER A 200 -16.53 0.71 -5.88
N MET A 201 -15.81 1.80 -5.62
CA MET A 201 -16.00 2.69 -4.48
C MET A 201 -16.60 4.00 -5.00
N ASP A 202 -17.83 4.29 -4.59
CA ASP A 202 -18.56 5.48 -5.00
C ASP A 202 -17.77 6.77 -4.69
N GLY A 203 -17.71 7.67 -5.69
CA GLY A 203 -17.05 8.97 -5.58
C GLY A 203 -15.51 8.93 -5.46
N TYR A 204 -14.88 7.75 -5.54
CA TYR A 204 -13.43 7.61 -5.38
C TYR A 204 -12.62 8.23 -6.52
N THR A 205 -13.21 8.37 -7.70
CA THR A 205 -12.55 8.80 -8.94
C THR A 205 -12.99 10.19 -9.42
N GLY A 206 -13.73 10.92 -8.58
CA GLY A 206 -14.19 12.27 -8.90
C GLY A 206 -13.10 13.33 -8.76
N THR A 207 -13.51 14.59 -8.90
CA THR A 207 -12.68 15.78 -8.71
C THR A 207 -11.87 15.72 -7.41
N GLY A 208 -10.59 16.06 -7.47
CA GLY A 208 -9.68 16.06 -6.32
C GLY A 208 -9.27 14.65 -5.86
N SER A 209 -9.55 13.61 -6.62
CA SER A 209 -9.02 12.27 -6.38
C SER A 209 -7.61 12.11 -6.94
N LEU A 210 -6.91 11.03 -6.54
CA LEU A 210 -5.61 10.70 -7.13
C LEU A 210 -5.73 10.50 -8.66
N PHE A 211 -6.80 9.86 -9.14
CA PHE A 211 -7.02 9.67 -10.56
C PHE A 211 -7.20 11.02 -11.29
N ASP A 212 -7.89 11.97 -10.67
CA ASP A 212 -8.01 13.32 -11.20
C ASP A 212 -6.65 14.01 -11.34
N ASP A 213 -5.78 13.87 -10.32
CA ASP A 213 -4.42 14.41 -10.38
C ASP A 213 -3.56 13.69 -11.46
N MET A 214 -3.66 12.36 -11.57
CA MET A 214 -3.02 11.58 -12.64
C MET A 214 -3.44 12.08 -14.04
N CYS A 215 -4.72 12.38 -14.25
CA CYS A 215 -5.23 12.91 -15.53
C CYS A 215 -4.51 14.18 -15.97
N LYS A 216 -4.16 15.07 -15.02
CA LYS A 216 -3.41 16.31 -15.32
C LYS A 216 -2.03 16.03 -15.91
N TYR A 217 -1.30 15.04 -15.37
CA TYR A 217 -0.01 14.61 -15.91
C TYR A 217 -0.14 13.94 -17.28
N MET A 218 -1.19 13.15 -17.48
CA MET A 218 -1.47 12.43 -18.73
C MET A 218 -2.04 13.34 -19.82
N SER A 219 -2.33 14.63 -19.51
CA SER A 219 -2.97 15.58 -20.45
C SER A 219 -4.33 15.11 -20.98
N ILE A 220 -5.11 14.45 -20.12
CA ILE A 220 -6.50 14.04 -20.34
C ILE A 220 -7.42 14.71 -19.32
N TYR A 221 -8.73 14.69 -19.57
CA TYR A 221 -9.71 15.21 -18.64
C TYR A 221 -10.35 14.10 -17.82
N ASN A 222 -10.42 14.27 -16.51
CA ASN A 222 -11.29 13.44 -15.68
C ASN A 222 -12.75 13.85 -15.93
N ALA A 223 -13.58 12.96 -16.46
CA ALA A 223 -14.93 13.32 -16.87
C ALA A 223 -15.81 13.92 -15.74
N PRO A 224 -15.78 13.43 -14.49
CA PRO A 224 -16.48 14.07 -13.38
C PRO A 224 -16.10 15.53 -13.12
N ASP A 225 -14.83 15.91 -13.38
CA ASP A 225 -14.33 17.27 -13.19
C ASP A 225 -14.99 18.27 -14.15
N LEU A 226 -15.33 17.83 -15.37
CA LEU A 226 -16.03 18.64 -16.37
C LEU A 226 -17.43 19.08 -15.93
N LEU A 227 -18.03 18.38 -14.97
CA LEU A 227 -19.32 18.77 -14.36
C LEU A 227 -19.15 19.68 -13.13
N GLY A 228 -17.93 20.00 -12.73
CA GLY A 228 -17.66 20.77 -11.52
C GLY A 228 -18.18 20.08 -10.24
N LEU A 229 -18.20 18.74 -10.22
CA LEU A 229 -18.68 18.00 -9.05
C LEU A 229 -17.71 18.14 -7.88
N PRO A 230 -18.20 18.34 -6.65
CA PRO A 230 -17.36 18.32 -5.45
C PRO A 230 -16.58 17.00 -5.33
N PRO A 231 -15.41 17.02 -4.64
CA PRO A 231 -14.66 15.81 -4.39
C PRO A 231 -15.48 14.68 -3.78
N ARG A 232 -15.23 13.45 -4.22
CA ARG A 232 -15.90 12.23 -3.73
C ARG A 232 -17.44 12.25 -3.85
N THR A 233 -17.98 13.02 -4.79
CA THR A 233 -19.42 13.02 -5.07
C THR A 233 -19.80 11.75 -5.84
N PRO A 234 -20.69 10.91 -5.31
CA PRO A 234 -21.25 9.79 -6.07
C PRO A 234 -22.04 10.31 -7.28
N PHE A 235 -22.06 9.57 -8.38
CA PHE A 235 -22.82 9.92 -9.56
C PHE A 235 -23.55 8.71 -10.14
N GLY A 236 -24.83 8.93 -10.49
CA GLY A 236 -25.68 7.94 -11.14
C GLY A 236 -25.55 7.96 -12.67
N ASP A 237 -26.33 7.10 -13.29
CA ASP A 237 -26.34 6.89 -14.75
C ASP A 237 -26.65 8.17 -15.53
N GLU A 238 -27.55 9.04 -15.01
CA GLU A 238 -27.90 10.31 -15.66
C GLU A 238 -26.70 11.25 -15.77
N ARG A 239 -25.84 11.29 -14.73
CA ARG A 239 -24.61 12.10 -14.76
C ARG A 239 -23.59 11.56 -15.72
N VAL A 240 -23.46 10.24 -15.84
CA VAL A 240 -22.57 9.60 -16.83
C VAL A 240 -23.01 9.98 -18.25
N ILE A 241 -24.32 10.01 -18.54
CA ILE A 241 -24.86 10.45 -19.83
C ILE A 241 -24.50 11.92 -20.10
N VAL A 242 -24.64 12.79 -19.09
CA VAL A 242 -24.30 14.22 -19.24
C VAL A 242 -22.79 14.45 -19.38
N MET A 243 -21.96 13.66 -18.72
CA MET A 243 -20.49 13.73 -18.85
C MET A 243 -20.03 13.41 -20.27
N GLU A 244 -20.74 12.50 -20.96
CA GLU A 244 -20.39 12.01 -22.30
C GLU A 244 -18.88 11.74 -22.46
N PRO A 245 -18.28 10.83 -21.65
CA PRO A 245 -16.85 10.58 -21.67
C PRO A 245 -16.40 10.00 -23.00
N ASP A 246 -15.20 10.41 -23.47
CA ASP A 246 -14.59 9.77 -24.64
C ASP A 246 -14.21 8.32 -24.38
N TYR A 247 -13.76 8.01 -23.17
CA TYR A 247 -13.38 6.67 -22.71
C TYR A 247 -14.00 6.34 -21.35
N ILE A 248 -14.30 5.05 -21.15
CA ILE A 248 -14.71 4.52 -19.85
C ILE A 248 -13.69 3.44 -19.48
N PHE A 249 -12.93 3.67 -18.38
CA PHE A 249 -11.98 2.71 -17.86
C PHE A 249 -12.59 1.91 -16.73
N ILE A 250 -12.42 0.59 -16.80
CA ILE A 250 -13.01 -0.38 -15.87
C ILE A 250 -11.88 -1.20 -15.24
N PRO A 251 -11.77 -1.25 -13.90
CA PRO A 251 -10.73 -2.04 -13.26
C PRO A 251 -10.97 -3.53 -13.51
N SER A 252 -9.95 -4.20 -14.03
CA SER A 252 -9.97 -5.64 -14.26
C SER A 252 -9.18 -6.34 -13.15
N TYR A 253 -9.88 -7.15 -12.36
CA TYR A 253 -9.31 -8.16 -11.49
C TYR A 253 -10.38 -9.19 -11.12
N LYS A 254 -10.02 -10.46 -11.13
CA LYS A 254 -10.91 -11.58 -10.80
C LYS A 254 -12.30 -11.56 -11.48
N GLY A 255 -12.38 -11.09 -12.71
CA GLY A 255 -13.62 -11.05 -13.47
C GLY A 255 -14.59 -9.93 -13.09
N MET A 256 -14.20 -8.99 -12.22
CA MET A 256 -15.00 -7.81 -11.85
C MET A 256 -15.26 -6.91 -13.08
N ASP A 257 -14.30 -6.85 -14.01
CA ASP A 257 -14.41 -6.13 -15.28
C ASP A 257 -15.67 -6.51 -16.06
N LYS A 258 -16.01 -7.79 -16.12
CA LYS A 258 -17.21 -8.26 -16.85
C LYS A 258 -18.49 -7.67 -16.27
N THR A 259 -18.64 -7.68 -14.96
CA THR A 259 -19.82 -7.16 -14.26
C THR A 259 -19.93 -5.63 -14.42
N LEU A 260 -18.80 -4.92 -14.28
CA LEU A 260 -18.79 -3.47 -14.45
C LEU A 260 -18.98 -3.04 -15.91
N ALA A 261 -18.40 -3.78 -16.86
CA ALA A 261 -18.56 -3.50 -18.29
C ALA A 261 -20.01 -3.70 -18.75
N SER A 262 -20.68 -4.77 -18.31
CA SER A 262 -22.06 -5.06 -18.70
C SER A 262 -23.02 -3.94 -18.30
N ARG A 263 -22.76 -3.23 -17.19
CA ARG A 263 -23.54 -2.04 -16.80
C ARG A 263 -23.59 -1.00 -17.91
N TYR A 264 -22.50 -0.80 -18.66
CA TYR A 264 -22.41 0.19 -19.73
C TYR A 264 -22.72 -0.38 -21.09
N LEU A 265 -22.29 -1.62 -21.38
CA LEU A 265 -22.42 -2.24 -22.67
C LEU A 265 -23.83 -2.80 -22.94
N ASP A 266 -24.52 -3.29 -21.89
CA ASP A 266 -25.81 -3.95 -21.99
C ASP A 266 -26.99 -3.03 -21.64
N ASN A 267 -26.75 -1.88 -21.02
CA ASN A 267 -27.79 -0.95 -20.61
C ASN A 267 -28.22 -0.04 -21.80
N PRO A 268 -29.49 -0.07 -22.22
CA PRO A 268 -30.00 0.79 -23.30
C PRO A 268 -29.76 2.28 -23.11
N ALA A 269 -29.70 2.76 -21.85
CA ALA A 269 -29.49 4.16 -21.55
C ALA A 269 -28.12 4.68 -22.01
N PHE A 270 -27.12 3.82 -22.12
CA PHE A 270 -25.75 4.19 -22.52
C PHE A 270 -25.41 3.92 -23.98
N GLN A 271 -26.33 3.32 -24.76
CA GLN A 271 -26.05 2.95 -26.16
C GLN A 271 -25.75 4.16 -27.07
N ASN A 272 -26.17 5.34 -26.69
CA ASN A 272 -25.90 6.59 -27.41
C ASN A 272 -24.57 7.24 -27.01
N LEU A 273 -23.90 6.82 -25.90
CA LEU A 273 -22.60 7.35 -25.55
C LEU A 273 -21.54 7.01 -26.61
N SER A 274 -20.72 7.99 -26.97
CA SER A 274 -19.63 7.80 -27.94
C SER A 274 -18.68 6.70 -27.50
N ALA A 275 -18.35 6.63 -26.19
CA ALA A 275 -17.50 5.60 -25.62
C ALA A 275 -18.04 4.17 -25.84
N VAL A 276 -19.38 3.98 -25.81
CA VAL A 276 -20.01 2.67 -26.04
C VAL A 276 -20.04 2.36 -27.55
N ARG A 277 -20.55 3.29 -28.37
CA ARG A 277 -20.67 3.09 -29.83
C ARG A 277 -19.33 2.83 -30.52
N GLU A 278 -18.25 3.43 -30.03
CA GLU A 278 -16.93 3.34 -30.63
C GLU A 278 -16.02 2.33 -29.91
N ASN A 279 -16.64 1.46 -29.09
CA ASN A 279 -15.92 0.41 -28.34
C ASN A 279 -14.76 0.95 -27.50
N ARG A 280 -14.98 2.07 -26.80
CA ARG A 280 -14.01 2.73 -25.90
C ARG A 280 -14.31 2.52 -24.41
N VAL A 281 -15.12 1.52 -24.08
CA VAL A 281 -15.24 0.96 -22.74
C VAL A 281 -14.11 -0.06 -22.57
N LYS A 282 -13.07 0.27 -21.78
CA LYS A 282 -11.81 -0.47 -21.72
C LYS A 282 -11.55 -1.05 -20.33
N PRO A 283 -11.49 -2.38 -20.19
CA PRO A 283 -10.94 -2.99 -19.00
C PRO A 283 -9.43 -2.76 -18.95
N LEU A 284 -8.94 -2.27 -17.81
CA LEU A 284 -7.53 -2.07 -17.52
C LEU A 284 -7.17 -2.78 -16.21
N PRO A 285 -5.95 -3.29 -16.05
CA PRO A 285 -5.52 -3.88 -14.79
C PRO A 285 -5.77 -2.91 -13.63
N ALA A 286 -6.39 -3.42 -12.56
CA ALA A 286 -6.66 -2.62 -11.36
C ALA A 286 -5.35 -2.07 -10.76
N ALA A 287 -4.21 -2.75 -10.99
CA ALA A 287 -2.88 -2.31 -10.63
C ALA A 287 -2.49 -0.95 -11.24
N TYR A 288 -3.05 -0.57 -12.39
CA TYR A 288 -2.80 0.75 -13.00
C TYR A 288 -3.78 1.81 -12.51
N LEU A 289 -5.03 1.43 -12.33
CA LEU A 289 -6.09 2.38 -11.96
C LEU A 289 -6.12 2.73 -10.47
N TYR A 290 -5.71 1.79 -9.59
CA TYR A 290 -5.65 1.98 -8.12
C TYR A 290 -4.22 2.13 -7.60
N THR A 291 -3.29 2.60 -8.42
CA THR A 291 -1.89 2.68 -8.07
C THR A 291 -1.61 3.85 -7.10
N MET A 292 -1.18 3.53 -5.87
CA MET A 292 -0.76 4.47 -4.82
C MET A 292 0.63 4.09 -4.31
N ASN A 293 1.56 3.77 -5.25
CA ASN A 293 2.83 3.15 -4.92
C ASN A 293 3.91 3.50 -5.96
N GLN A 294 5.09 2.89 -5.86
CA GLN A 294 6.26 3.16 -6.71
C GLN A 294 6.06 2.90 -8.22
N HIS A 295 4.94 2.32 -8.63
CA HIS A 295 4.62 2.06 -10.02
C HIS A 295 3.68 3.11 -10.65
N ILE A 296 3.40 4.22 -9.95
CA ILE A 296 2.42 5.21 -10.41
C ILE A 296 2.79 5.85 -11.76
N GLY A 297 4.06 6.15 -11.99
CA GLY A 297 4.53 6.69 -13.26
C GLY A 297 4.38 5.68 -14.40
N GLU A 298 4.79 4.41 -14.16
CA GLU A 298 4.62 3.30 -15.09
C GLU A 298 3.15 3.05 -15.42
N ALA A 299 2.26 3.09 -14.42
CA ALA A 299 0.83 2.92 -14.60
C ALA A 299 0.23 4.01 -15.50
N MET A 300 0.60 5.27 -15.28
CA MET A 300 0.13 6.38 -16.12
C MET A 300 0.65 6.31 -17.56
N LEU A 301 1.86 5.80 -17.79
CA LEU A 301 2.40 5.59 -19.14
C LEU A 301 1.74 4.41 -19.87
N ALA A 302 1.14 3.47 -19.13
CA ALA A 302 0.46 2.29 -19.70
C ALA A 302 -1.02 2.55 -20.03
N ILE A 303 -1.63 3.63 -19.50
CA ILE A 303 -2.98 4.09 -19.77
C ILE A 303 -3.02 4.93 -21.05
#